data_833dce5deb8ac496bbf0a5b535411d0e
#
_entry.id   833dce5deb8ac496bbf0a5b535411d0e
#
_cell.length_a   1.000
_cell.length_b   1.000
_cell.length_c   1.000
_cell.angle_alpha   90.00
_cell.angle_beta   90.00
_cell.angle_gamma   90.00
#
_symmetry.space_group_name_H-M   'P 1'
#
loop_
_entity.id
_entity.type
_entity.pdbx_description
1 polymer ?
#
loop_
_entity_poly.entity_id
_entity_poly.type
_entity_poly.pdbx_seq_one_letter_code
_entity_poly.pdbx_strand_id
1 'polypeptide(L)'
;LRLKKLWEGAKESVKRLESFLSVSGEEAMEDLGTMAPAMTALLKLTADFAEAYRVEKLRKNCADFSDQEHLALELLVAGDGSPTELGRQVAGRYREILVDEYQDTNEVQNAIFRAVSREGQNLFTVGDVKQSIYRFRLADPTIFLNKYQRFQPAETAADGEERKILLSKNFRSRQEILDAANFIFSNILSVDMGEMAYGEEESLHFGAAYYPPRTDCDTEFHLISARQKSAEEDRPVKKLLVEARFTAGRIRQLLDGGYPVTGEDGALRPCRPEDIVILMRSPGSRAATFAQAMAEQGIPCSFEESGSFFESMEIAVTLSLLEIIDNPRQDVPLISVLRSPVFGFVPDRLAEIRSHDRDGDFYDALLADGGEDVQSFLSTLSTLREAAGD
;
A
#
# COMPACT_ATOMS: atom_id res chain seq x y z
N LEU A 1 40.54 11.38 7.49
CA LEU A 1 39.13 11.47 7.04
C LEU A 1 38.27 10.42 7.74
N ARG A 2 38.67 9.15 7.86
CA ARG A 2 37.90 8.06 8.47
C ARG A 2 37.67 8.23 9.98
N LEU A 3 38.72 8.67 10.73
CA LEU A 3 38.63 8.95 12.16
C LEU A 3 37.69 10.15 12.47
N LYS A 4 37.67 11.18 11.61
CA LYS A 4 36.79 12.33 11.77
C LYS A 4 35.33 11.96 11.58
N LYS A 5 35.01 11.10 10.61
CA LYS A 5 33.62 10.57 10.40
C LYS A 5 33.16 9.70 11.57
N LEU A 6 34.04 8.84 12.11
CA LEU A 6 33.73 8.04 13.29
C LEU A 6 33.48 8.89 14.53
N TRP A 7 34.28 9.94 14.70
CA TRP A 7 34.10 10.91 15.80
C TRP A 7 32.79 11.71 15.67
N GLU A 8 32.45 12.16 14.46
CA GLU A 8 31.17 12.86 14.19
C GLU A 8 29.98 11.93 14.42
N GLY A 9 30.04 10.66 13.99
CA GLY A 9 29.02 9.67 14.27
C GLY A 9 28.85 9.35 15.76
N ALA A 10 29.97 9.24 16.50
CA ALA A 10 29.91 9.05 17.95
C ALA A 10 29.30 10.27 18.67
N LYS A 11 29.64 11.48 18.23
CA LYS A 11 29.03 12.72 18.74
C LYS A 11 27.53 12.80 18.51
N GLU A 12 27.06 12.41 17.33
CA GLU A 12 25.62 12.36 17.04
C GLU A 12 24.88 11.31 17.89
N SER A 13 25.50 10.15 18.08
CA SER A 13 24.95 9.10 18.96
C SER A 13 24.85 9.56 20.41
N VAL A 14 25.87 10.28 20.93
CA VAL A 14 25.83 10.87 22.28
C VAL A 14 24.75 11.95 22.37
N LYS A 15 24.59 12.81 21.35
CA LYS A 15 23.52 13.82 21.33
C LYS A 15 22.12 13.20 21.31
N ARG A 16 21.93 12.05 20.63
CA ARG A 16 20.67 11.32 20.69
C ARG A 16 20.40 10.75 22.08
N LEU A 17 21.43 10.17 22.72
CA LEU A 17 21.30 9.71 24.11
C LEU A 17 20.99 10.88 25.07
N GLU A 18 21.61 12.04 24.88
CA GLU A 18 21.32 13.25 25.66
C GLU A 18 19.85 13.69 25.56
N SER A 19 19.24 13.57 24.38
CA SER A 19 17.81 13.88 24.19
C SER A 19 16.87 12.88 24.88
N PHE A 20 17.25 11.61 25.00
CA PHE A 20 16.51 10.61 25.78
C PHE A 20 16.71 10.75 27.29
N LEU A 21 17.84 11.31 27.73
CA LEU A 21 18.19 11.48 29.14
C LEU A 21 17.99 12.93 29.64
N SER A 22 17.36 13.78 28.83
CA SER A 22 17.13 15.18 29.12
C SER A 22 16.09 15.43 30.21
N VAL A 23 15.29 14.42 30.53
CA VAL A 23 14.20 14.46 31.50
C VAL A 23 14.57 13.58 32.71
N SER A 24 14.43 14.09 33.92
CA SER A 24 14.62 13.30 35.13
C SER A 24 13.53 12.24 35.28
N GLY A 25 13.79 11.17 36.04
CA GLY A 25 12.77 10.15 36.30
C GLY A 25 11.51 10.71 36.98
N GLU A 26 11.66 11.76 37.80
CA GLU A 26 10.54 12.42 38.47
C GLU A 26 9.70 13.22 37.46
N GLU A 27 10.33 14.01 36.58
CA GLU A 27 9.66 14.76 35.49
C GLU A 27 8.95 13.79 34.53
N ALA A 28 9.59 12.68 34.15
CA ALA A 28 8.98 11.67 33.31
C ALA A 28 7.72 11.04 33.95
N MET A 29 7.73 10.81 35.26
CA MET A 29 6.56 10.32 36.01
C MET A 29 5.45 11.38 36.09
N GLU A 30 5.78 12.66 36.22
CA GLU A 30 4.81 13.75 36.18
C GLU A 30 4.17 13.89 34.78
N ASP A 31 4.98 13.81 33.73
CA ASP A 31 4.51 13.81 32.34
C ASP A 31 3.56 12.63 32.08
N LEU A 32 3.92 11.43 32.52
CA LEU A 32 3.03 10.25 32.43
C LEU A 32 1.73 10.46 33.20
N GLY A 33 1.80 11.06 34.41
CA GLY A 33 0.61 11.42 35.19
C GLY A 33 -0.29 12.41 34.46
N THR A 34 0.29 13.39 33.80
CA THR A 34 -0.43 14.37 32.99
C THR A 34 -1.07 13.75 31.72
N MET A 35 -0.40 12.80 31.09
CA MET A 35 -0.90 12.11 29.90
C MET A 35 -1.92 11.01 30.20
N ALA A 36 -1.86 10.40 31.39
CA ALA A 36 -2.68 9.25 31.75
C ALA A 36 -4.20 9.45 31.58
N PRO A 37 -4.81 10.59 31.94
CA PRO A 37 -6.24 10.81 31.75
C PRO A 37 -6.63 10.81 30.27
N ALA A 38 -5.85 11.47 29.41
CA ALA A 38 -6.10 11.50 27.96
C ALA A 38 -5.93 10.12 27.32
N MET A 39 -4.90 9.38 27.73
CA MET A 39 -4.67 8.01 27.25
C MET A 39 -5.79 7.06 27.72
N THR A 40 -6.22 7.19 28.98
CA THR A 40 -7.34 6.40 29.52
C THR A 40 -8.65 6.70 28.77
N ALA A 41 -8.90 7.97 28.46
CA ALA A 41 -10.06 8.37 27.69
C ALA A 41 -10.01 7.80 26.26
N LEU A 42 -8.84 7.82 25.61
CA LEU A 42 -8.64 7.24 24.28
C LEU A 42 -8.86 5.72 24.29
N LEU A 43 -8.32 5.00 25.27
CA LEU A 43 -8.53 3.55 25.41
C LEU A 43 -10.01 3.22 25.62
N LYS A 44 -10.70 4.00 26.47
CA LYS A 44 -12.14 3.83 26.67
C LYS A 44 -12.92 4.09 25.40
N LEU A 45 -12.64 5.19 24.69
CA LEU A 45 -13.31 5.52 23.42
C LEU A 45 -13.08 4.42 22.37
N THR A 46 -11.87 3.86 22.30
CA THR A 46 -11.57 2.73 21.41
C THR A 46 -12.39 1.49 21.76
N ALA A 47 -12.53 1.16 23.03
CA ALA A 47 -13.35 0.03 23.49
C ALA A 47 -14.85 0.27 23.20
N ASP A 48 -15.36 1.46 23.49
CA ASP A 48 -16.74 1.83 23.23
C ASP A 48 -17.05 1.80 21.73
N PHE A 49 -16.12 2.28 20.89
CA PHE A 49 -16.22 2.21 19.43
C PHE A 49 -16.23 0.75 18.94
N ALA A 50 -15.33 -0.09 19.42
CA ALA A 50 -15.27 -1.50 19.03
C ALA A 50 -16.59 -2.23 19.30
N GLU A 51 -17.19 -1.98 20.48
CA GLU A 51 -18.47 -2.58 20.83
C GLU A 51 -19.62 -2.02 19.96
N ALA A 52 -19.67 -0.71 19.76
CA ALA A 52 -20.69 -0.09 18.89
C ALA A 52 -20.58 -0.60 17.45
N TYR A 53 -19.35 -0.75 16.93
CA TYR A 53 -19.08 -1.29 15.59
C TYR A 53 -19.52 -2.75 15.48
N ARG A 54 -19.25 -3.58 16.47
CA ARG A 54 -19.70 -4.97 16.54
C ARG A 54 -21.23 -5.06 16.51
N VAL A 55 -21.93 -4.26 17.34
CA VAL A 55 -23.39 -4.22 17.38
C VAL A 55 -23.98 -3.79 16.03
N GLU A 56 -23.39 -2.78 15.40
CA GLU A 56 -23.87 -2.29 14.10
C GLU A 56 -23.66 -3.32 12.98
N LYS A 57 -22.54 -4.05 12.97
CA LYS A 57 -22.33 -5.17 12.04
C LYS A 57 -23.39 -6.25 12.21
N LEU A 58 -23.71 -6.63 13.44
CA LEU A 58 -24.77 -7.60 13.72
C LEU A 58 -26.15 -7.09 13.23
N ARG A 59 -26.45 -5.79 13.48
CA ARG A 59 -27.70 -5.18 13.00
C ARG A 59 -27.85 -5.22 11.49
N LYS A 60 -26.72 -5.01 10.77
CA LYS A 60 -26.65 -5.05 9.29
C LYS A 60 -26.49 -6.47 8.74
N ASN A 61 -26.37 -7.48 9.59
CA ASN A 61 -26.06 -8.86 9.20
C ASN A 61 -24.85 -8.96 8.27
N CYS A 62 -23.77 -8.27 8.62
CA CYS A 62 -22.50 -8.29 7.89
C CYS A 62 -21.33 -8.62 8.83
N ALA A 63 -20.27 -9.14 8.25
CA ALA A 63 -19.00 -9.43 8.91
C ALA A 63 -17.86 -8.91 8.02
N ASP A 64 -16.82 -8.35 8.63
CA ASP A 64 -15.58 -8.02 7.93
C ASP A 64 -14.64 -9.24 7.89
N PHE A 65 -13.50 -9.10 7.20
CA PHE A 65 -12.53 -10.20 7.08
C PHE A 65 -11.96 -10.64 8.42
N SER A 66 -11.74 -9.68 9.35
CA SER A 66 -11.25 -9.98 10.70
C SER A 66 -12.29 -10.77 11.50
N ASP A 67 -13.57 -10.44 11.37
CA ASP A 67 -14.64 -11.22 12.01
C ASP A 67 -14.65 -12.67 11.52
N GLN A 68 -14.47 -12.90 10.21
CA GLN A 68 -14.46 -14.25 9.65
C GLN A 68 -13.34 -15.12 10.27
N GLU A 69 -12.14 -14.54 10.40
CA GLU A 69 -11.01 -15.23 11.03
C GLU A 69 -11.26 -15.52 12.51
N HIS A 70 -11.75 -14.53 13.28
CA HIS A 70 -12.00 -14.70 14.71
C HIS A 70 -13.17 -15.65 15.00
N LEU A 71 -14.25 -15.58 14.23
CA LEU A 71 -15.35 -16.52 14.33
C LEU A 71 -14.91 -17.95 14.00
N ALA A 72 -14.08 -18.11 12.98
CA ALA A 72 -13.51 -19.42 12.66
C ALA A 72 -12.62 -19.93 13.81
N LEU A 73 -11.81 -19.05 14.41
CA LEU A 73 -10.98 -19.37 15.58
C LEU A 73 -11.84 -19.84 16.76
N GLU A 74 -12.89 -19.10 17.13
CA GLU A 74 -13.81 -19.44 18.21
C GLU A 74 -14.49 -20.80 17.99
N LEU A 75 -14.84 -21.12 16.76
CA LEU A 75 -15.50 -22.40 16.42
C LEU A 75 -14.53 -23.58 16.44
N LEU A 76 -13.29 -23.38 15.99
CA LEU A 76 -12.35 -24.46 15.68
C LEU A 76 -11.28 -24.68 16.76
N VAL A 77 -10.99 -23.67 17.60
CA VAL A 77 -9.91 -23.68 18.60
C VAL A 77 -10.49 -23.47 20.00
N ALA A 78 -10.18 -24.36 20.93
CA ALA A 78 -10.55 -24.23 22.33
C ALA A 78 -9.64 -23.21 23.05
N GLY A 79 -10.06 -22.77 24.24
CA GLY A 79 -9.31 -21.77 25.03
C GLY A 79 -7.90 -22.19 25.47
N ASP A 80 -7.57 -23.47 25.41
CA ASP A 80 -6.23 -24.02 25.68
C ASP A 80 -5.39 -24.16 24.38
N GLY A 81 -5.91 -23.71 23.24
CA GLY A 81 -5.26 -23.81 21.93
C GLY A 81 -5.43 -25.15 21.22
N SER A 82 -6.12 -26.11 21.82
CA SER A 82 -6.41 -27.40 21.18
C SER A 82 -7.60 -27.31 20.21
N PRO A 83 -7.71 -28.20 19.20
CA PRO A 83 -8.89 -28.24 18.35
C PRO A 83 -10.16 -28.57 19.12
N THR A 84 -11.26 -27.85 18.86
CA THR A 84 -12.60 -28.23 19.34
C THR A 84 -13.08 -29.54 18.70
N GLU A 85 -14.22 -30.08 19.18
CA GLU A 85 -14.84 -31.22 18.51
C GLU A 85 -15.20 -30.91 17.06
N LEU A 86 -15.69 -29.70 16.79
CA LEU A 86 -15.94 -29.24 15.41
C LEU A 86 -14.63 -29.13 14.60
N GLY A 87 -13.56 -28.60 15.21
CA GLY A 87 -12.24 -28.55 14.58
C GLY A 87 -11.75 -29.93 14.14
N ARG A 88 -11.87 -30.94 15.02
CA ARG A 88 -11.53 -32.34 14.69
C ARG A 88 -12.40 -32.93 13.58
N GLN A 89 -13.70 -32.65 13.60
CA GLN A 89 -14.62 -33.08 12.51
C GLN A 89 -14.24 -32.45 11.16
N VAL A 90 -13.89 -31.16 11.14
CA VAL A 90 -13.44 -30.45 9.96
C VAL A 90 -12.10 -31.03 9.48
N ALA A 91 -11.14 -31.26 10.37
CA ALA A 91 -9.85 -31.89 10.06
C ALA A 91 -10.02 -33.27 9.41
N GLY A 92 -11.05 -34.04 9.83
CA GLY A 92 -11.39 -35.36 9.26
C GLY A 92 -11.85 -35.30 7.79
N ARG A 93 -12.29 -34.15 7.30
CA ARG A 93 -12.76 -33.95 5.92
C ARG A 93 -11.63 -33.80 4.91
N TYR A 94 -10.47 -33.31 5.37
CA TYR A 94 -9.33 -33.02 4.49
C TYR A 94 -8.32 -34.16 4.53
N ARG A 95 -7.95 -34.65 3.35
CA ARG A 95 -6.85 -35.59 3.21
C ARG A 95 -5.51 -34.87 3.34
N GLU A 96 -5.39 -33.76 2.67
CA GLU A 96 -4.22 -32.88 2.66
C GLU A 96 -4.68 -31.42 2.69
N ILE A 97 -3.89 -30.55 3.32
CA ILE A 97 -4.08 -29.13 3.39
C ILE A 97 -2.81 -28.49 2.85
N LEU A 98 -2.94 -27.71 1.78
CA LEU A 98 -1.84 -27.01 1.13
C LEU A 98 -2.04 -25.51 1.31
N VAL A 99 -1.03 -24.83 1.86
CA VAL A 99 -1.06 -23.39 2.09
C VAL A 99 0.15 -22.77 1.40
N ASP A 100 -0.14 -21.85 0.48
CA ASP A 100 0.87 -21.09 -0.23
C ASP A 100 1.11 -19.73 0.47
N GLU A 101 2.23 -19.07 0.13
CA GLU A 101 2.63 -17.76 0.70
C GLU A 101 2.60 -17.75 2.24
N TYR A 102 3.04 -18.85 2.86
CA TYR A 102 2.90 -19.04 4.31
C TYR A 102 3.65 -18.01 5.16
N GLN A 103 4.64 -17.31 4.61
CA GLN A 103 5.33 -16.19 5.25
C GLN A 103 4.41 -14.98 5.54
N ASP A 104 3.25 -14.91 4.87
CA ASP A 104 2.26 -13.86 5.05
C ASP A 104 1.10 -14.26 5.99
N THR A 105 1.25 -15.38 6.68
CA THR A 105 0.28 -15.90 7.65
C THR A 105 0.39 -15.14 8.98
N ASN A 106 -0.76 -14.83 9.59
CA ASN A 106 -0.84 -14.30 10.95
C ASN A 106 -1.08 -15.43 11.98
N GLU A 107 -0.99 -15.10 13.29
CA GLU A 107 -1.19 -16.08 14.37
C GLU A 107 -2.60 -16.69 14.38
N VAL A 108 -3.63 -15.92 14.03
CA VAL A 108 -5.02 -16.41 13.98
C VAL A 108 -5.16 -17.45 12.87
N GLN A 109 -4.67 -17.15 11.68
CA GLN A 109 -4.68 -18.06 10.53
C GLN A 109 -3.86 -19.33 10.83
N ASN A 110 -2.68 -19.19 11.44
CA ASN A 110 -1.85 -20.30 11.84
C ASN A 110 -2.57 -21.22 12.84
N ALA A 111 -3.28 -20.66 13.82
CA ALA A 111 -4.07 -21.43 14.78
C ALA A 111 -5.22 -22.18 14.10
N ILE A 112 -5.90 -21.55 13.15
CA ILE A 112 -6.94 -22.18 12.34
C ILE A 112 -6.37 -23.34 11.51
N PHE A 113 -5.25 -23.15 10.79
CA PHE A 113 -4.61 -24.20 10.01
C PHE A 113 -4.22 -25.41 10.87
N ARG A 114 -3.69 -25.15 12.09
CA ARG A 114 -3.37 -26.22 13.03
C ARG A 114 -4.61 -26.96 13.52
N ALA A 115 -5.70 -26.26 13.80
CA ALA A 115 -6.94 -26.87 14.29
C ALA A 115 -7.64 -27.75 13.25
N VAL A 116 -7.54 -27.41 11.96
CA VAL A 116 -8.14 -28.18 10.87
C VAL A 116 -7.19 -29.21 10.25
N SER A 117 -5.94 -29.29 10.73
CA SER A 117 -4.98 -30.33 10.34
C SER A 117 -4.96 -31.44 11.38
N ARG A 118 -4.52 -32.63 10.99
CA ARG A 118 -4.36 -33.79 11.88
C ARG A 118 -3.05 -33.64 12.67
N GLU A 119 -3.02 -32.73 13.64
CA GLU A 119 -1.81 -32.38 14.38
C GLU A 119 -0.63 -31.97 13.48
N GLY A 120 -0.94 -31.40 12.30
CA GLY A 120 0.05 -31.00 11.30
C GLY A 120 0.51 -32.09 10.34
N GLN A 121 0.09 -33.35 10.51
CA GLN A 121 0.56 -34.47 9.69
C GLN A 121 0.14 -34.39 8.22
N ASN A 122 -0.93 -33.67 7.92
CA ASN A 122 -1.45 -33.45 6.57
C ASN A 122 -1.37 -32.00 6.12
N LEU A 123 -0.50 -31.19 6.77
CA LEU A 123 -0.31 -29.78 6.43
C LEU A 123 0.99 -29.59 5.62
N PHE A 124 0.85 -29.14 4.39
CA PHE A 124 1.94 -28.77 3.51
C PHE A 124 1.96 -27.25 3.34
N THR A 125 3.04 -26.61 3.71
CA THR A 125 3.18 -25.14 3.65
C THR A 125 4.30 -24.75 2.70
N VAL A 126 4.04 -23.81 1.81
CA VAL A 126 5.01 -23.25 0.87
C VAL A 126 5.15 -21.74 1.15
N GLY A 127 6.35 -21.22 1.03
CA GLY A 127 6.60 -19.79 1.23
C GLY A 127 8.06 -19.43 1.07
N ASP A 128 8.34 -18.14 1.15
CA ASP A 128 9.67 -17.58 1.12
C ASP A 128 9.76 -16.41 2.10
N VAL A 129 10.46 -16.57 3.21
CA VAL A 129 10.60 -15.54 4.26
C VAL A 129 11.13 -14.21 3.68
N LYS A 130 11.99 -14.28 2.66
CA LYS A 130 12.54 -13.09 1.97
C LYS A 130 11.47 -12.24 1.27
N GLN A 131 10.31 -12.83 0.96
CA GLN A 131 9.19 -12.19 0.27
C GLN A 131 8.10 -11.69 1.23
N SER A 132 8.31 -11.78 2.56
CA SER A 132 7.34 -11.28 3.54
C SER A 132 7.26 -9.76 3.49
N ILE A 133 6.16 -9.23 2.97
CA ILE A 133 5.91 -7.79 2.82
C ILE A 133 4.60 -7.33 3.49
N TYR A 134 3.85 -8.24 4.15
CA TYR A 134 2.53 -7.96 4.72
C TYR A 134 2.51 -7.81 6.25
N ARG A 135 3.63 -7.47 6.89
CA ARG A 135 3.67 -7.17 8.34
C ARG A 135 2.67 -6.10 8.77
N PHE A 136 2.44 -5.10 7.93
CA PHE A 136 1.43 -4.06 8.19
C PHE A 136 -0.02 -4.60 8.20
N ARG A 137 -0.24 -5.85 7.76
CA ARG A 137 -1.49 -6.61 7.86
C ARG A 137 -1.42 -7.70 8.93
N LEU A 138 -0.52 -7.55 9.91
CA LEU A 138 -0.30 -8.49 11.01
C LEU A 138 0.29 -9.85 10.61
N ALA A 139 0.81 -10.00 9.37
CA ALA A 139 1.57 -11.18 9.00
C ALA A 139 2.83 -11.31 9.89
N ASP A 140 3.09 -12.51 10.36
CA ASP A 140 4.26 -12.82 11.17
C ASP A 140 5.16 -13.88 10.50
N PRO A 141 6.21 -13.43 9.78
CA PRO A 141 7.12 -14.36 9.10
C PRO A 141 7.88 -15.29 10.06
N THR A 142 7.92 -14.96 11.36
CA THR A 142 8.59 -15.81 12.36
C THR A 142 7.91 -17.16 12.50
N ILE A 143 6.61 -17.25 12.22
CA ILE A 143 5.85 -18.51 12.20
C ILE A 143 6.45 -19.49 11.18
N PHE A 144 6.75 -19.00 9.98
CA PHE A 144 7.36 -19.81 8.93
C PHE A 144 8.85 -20.04 9.17
N LEU A 145 9.57 -19.02 9.64
CA LEU A 145 10.98 -19.11 9.98
C LEU A 145 11.25 -20.17 11.07
N ASN A 146 10.39 -20.24 12.08
CA ASN A 146 10.48 -21.28 13.12
C ASN A 146 10.34 -22.69 12.55
N LYS A 147 9.45 -22.89 11.57
CA LYS A 147 9.34 -24.19 10.85
C LYS A 147 10.62 -24.45 10.05
N TYR A 148 11.11 -23.46 9.31
CA TYR A 148 12.33 -23.56 8.52
C TYR A 148 13.54 -23.98 9.36
N GLN A 149 13.69 -23.44 10.56
CA GLN A 149 14.78 -23.75 11.47
C GLN A 149 14.63 -25.11 12.16
N ARG A 150 13.39 -25.52 12.48
CA ARG A 150 13.10 -26.74 13.25
C ARG A 150 13.05 -27.98 12.38
N PHE A 151 12.50 -27.87 11.16
CA PHE A 151 12.27 -29.02 10.29
C PHE A 151 13.57 -29.56 9.70
N GLN A 152 13.70 -30.88 9.66
CA GLN A 152 14.85 -31.54 9.09
C GLN A 152 14.82 -31.48 7.55
N PRO A 153 16.00 -31.47 6.87
CA PRO A 153 16.03 -31.66 5.42
C PRO A 153 15.33 -32.98 5.02
N ALA A 154 14.57 -32.95 3.92
CA ALA A 154 13.77 -34.10 3.49
C ALA A 154 14.62 -35.36 3.22
N GLU A 155 15.90 -35.17 2.86
CA GLU A 155 16.88 -36.24 2.58
C GLU A 155 17.32 -36.98 3.84
N THR A 156 17.22 -36.35 5.01
CA THR A 156 17.71 -36.90 6.30
C THR A 156 16.59 -37.17 7.29
N ALA A 157 15.39 -36.63 7.06
CA ALA A 157 14.25 -36.82 7.95
C ALA A 157 13.75 -38.26 7.93
N ALA A 158 13.50 -38.82 9.11
CA ALA A 158 12.88 -40.13 9.26
C ALA A 158 11.37 -40.12 8.87
N ASP A 159 10.79 -41.30 8.65
CA ASP A 159 9.36 -41.43 8.39
C ASP A 159 8.53 -40.92 9.59
N GLY A 160 7.59 -39.99 9.31
CA GLY A 160 6.76 -39.34 10.33
C GLY A 160 7.35 -38.11 10.95
N GLU A 161 8.60 -37.74 10.63
CA GLU A 161 9.18 -36.48 11.07
C GLU A 161 8.79 -35.31 10.16
N GLU A 162 8.74 -34.11 10.78
CA GLU A 162 8.56 -32.86 10.07
C GLU A 162 9.78 -32.58 9.17
N ARG A 163 9.53 -32.28 7.90
CA ARG A 163 10.61 -32.11 6.91
C ARG A 163 10.46 -30.85 6.09
N LYS A 164 11.59 -30.29 5.67
CA LYS A 164 11.65 -29.16 4.74
C LYS A 164 12.28 -29.57 3.41
N ILE A 165 11.80 -28.95 2.34
CA ILE A 165 12.34 -29.07 0.98
C ILE A 165 12.73 -27.67 0.52
N LEU A 166 13.97 -27.45 0.11
CA LEU A 166 14.46 -26.19 -0.39
C LEU A 166 14.28 -26.12 -1.90
N LEU A 167 13.49 -25.13 -2.36
CA LEU A 167 13.27 -24.85 -3.77
C LEU A 167 14.15 -23.66 -4.19
N SER A 168 15.43 -23.91 -4.45
CA SER A 168 16.41 -22.87 -4.76
C SER A 168 16.43 -22.44 -6.24
N LYS A 169 15.86 -23.25 -7.16
CA LYS A 169 15.90 -22.94 -8.60
C LYS A 169 14.77 -22.00 -9.00
N ASN A 170 15.14 -20.90 -9.65
CA ASN A 170 14.22 -19.95 -10.26
C ASN A 170 14.07 -20.27 -11.76
N PHE A 171 12.82 -20.52 -12.19
CA PHE A 171 12.48 -20.84 -13.57
C PHE A 171 11.82 -19.66 -14.30
N ARG A 172 11.71 -18.48 -13.66
CA ARG A 172 11.03 -17.30 -14.21
C ARG A 172 12.00 -16.29 -14.79
N SER A 173 13.12 -16.07 -14.11
CA SER A 173 14.04 -14.97 -14.43
C SER A 173 15.27 -15.46 -15.16
N ARG A 174 15.93 -14.56 -15.90
CA ARG A 174 17.25 -14.78 -16.46
C ARG A 174 18.32 -14.76 -15.37
N GLN A 175 19.47 -15.37 -15.67
CA GLN A 175 20.61 -15.47 -14.76
C GLN A 175 21.07 -14.10 -14.24
N GLU A 176 21.18 -13.11 -15.12
CA GLU A 176 21.69 -11.77 -14.81
C GLU A 176 20.80 -11.02 -13.78
N ILE A 177 19.48 -11.28 -13.80
CA ILE A 177 18.53 -10.73 -12.81
C ILE A 177 18.77 -11.40 -11.44
N LEU A 178 18.97 -12.71 -11.43
CA LEU A 178 19.22 -13.46 -10.19
C LEU A 178 20.56 -13.07 -9.57
N ASP A 179 21.59 -12.90 -10.39
CA ASP A 179 22.92 -12.48 -9.93
C ASP A 179 22.87 -11.07 -9.32
N ALA A 180 22.14 -10.15 -9.95
CA ALA A 180 21.94 -8.81 -9.39
C ALA A 180 21.15 -8.84 -8.07
N ALA A 181 20.10 -9.66 -7.97
CA ALA A 181 19.35 -9.85 -6.73
C ALA A 181 20.23 -10.45 -5.64
N ASN A 182 20.96 -11.52 -5.93
CA ASN A 182 21.88 -12.17 -5.00
C ASN A 182 22.96 -11.18 -4.52
N PHE A 183 23.54 -10.38 -5.43
CA PHE A 183 24.53 -9.36 -5.08
C PHE A 183 23.96 -8.33 -4.11
N ILE A 184 22.77 -7.82 -4.37
CA ILE A 184 22.13 -6.81 -3.50
C ILE A 184 21.85 -7.43 -2.12
N PHE A 185 21.14 -8.56 -2.08
CA PHE A 185 20.69 -9.16 -0.83
C PHE A 185 21.82 -9.72 0.03
N SER A 186 22.89 -10.26 -0.56
CA SER A 186 24.09 -10.66 0.20
C SER A 186 24.78 -9.50 0.93
N ASN A 187 24.58 -8.26 0.47
CA ASN A 187 25.16 -7.06 1.08
C ASN A 187 24.24 -6.36 2.09
N ILE A 188 22.91 -6.53 1.99
CA ILE A 188 21.96 -5.76 2.82
C ILE A 188 21.12 -6.62 3.76
N LEU A 189 20.90 -7.90 3.45
CA LEU A 189 20.08 -8.77 4.28
C LEU A 189 20.93 -9.40 5.40
N SER A 190 20.47 -9.26 6.62
CA SER A 190 21.08 -9.81 7.83
C SER A 190 20.00 -10.17 8.84
N VAL A 191 20.37 -10.91 9.88
CA VAL A 191 19.43 -11.23 10.97
C VAL A 191 18.79 -9.97 11.56
N ASP A 192 19.57 -8.89 11.71
CA ASP A 192 19.07 -7.61 12.24
C ASP A 192 18.18 -6.84 11.26
N MET A 193 18.35 -7.04 9.95
CA MET A 193 17.64 -6.31 8.89
C MET A 193 16.72 -7.17 8.02
N GLY A 194 16.39 -8.35 8.41
CA GLY A 194 15.56 -9.25 7.61
C GLY A 194 15.28 -10.58 8.29
N GLU A 195 15.64 -10.67 9.59
CA GLU A 195 15.42 -11.83 10.46
C GLU A 195 16.14 -13.11 10.03
N MET A 196 16.84 -13.08 8.90
CA MET A 196 17.64 -14.18 8.39
C MET A 196 18.91 -13.69 7.71
N ALA A 197 19.95 -14.48 7.76
CA ALA A 197 21.17 -14.25 6.98
C ALA A 197 20.92 -14.68 5.52
N TYR A 198 21.56 -13.99 4.57
CA TYR A 198 21.51 -14.37 3.17
C TYR A 198 22.77 -15.16 2.81
N GLY A 199 22.64 -16.48 2.74
CA GLY A 199 23.72 -17.41 2.44
C GLY A 199 23.47 -18.17 1.12
N GLU A 200 24.19 -19.28 0.96
CA GLU A 200 24.06 -20.14 -0.22
C GLU A 200 22.68 -20.80 -0.33
N GLU A 201 22.08 -21.19 0.80
CA GLU A 201 20.75 -21.80 0.84
C GLU A 201 19.65 -20.83 0.44
N GLU A 202 19.82 -19.53 0.72
CA GLU A 202 18.87 -18.46 0.41
C GLU A 202 19.09 -17.85 -0.97
N SER A 203 20.23 -18.14 -1.59
CA SER A 203 20.59 -17.62 -2.92
C SER A 203 19.69 -18.18 -4.01
N LEU A 204 19.38 -17.32 -4.98
CA LEU A 204 18.58 -17.69 -6.14
C LEU A 204 19.46 -18.38 -7.18
N HIS A 205 19.08 -19.58 -7.60
CA HIS A 205 19.80 -20.35 -8.62
C HIS A 205 19.03 -20.39 -9.92
N PHE A 206 19.73 -20.21 -11.03
CA PHE A 206 19.13 -20.24 -12.36
C PHE A 206 18.62 -21.63 -12.73
N GLY A 207 17.37 -21.73 -13.12
CA GLY A 207 16.73 -22.97 -13.57
C GLY A 207 16.05 -22.86 -14.95
N ALA A 208 15.91 -21.64 -15.48
CA ALA A 208 15.15 -21.36 -16.71
C ALA A 208 15.98 -21.61 -17.99
N ALA A 209 16.48 -22.84 -18.18
CA ALA A 209 17.34 -23.22 -19.29
C ALA A 209 16.71 -23.05 -20.71
N TYR A 210 15.42 -22.73 -20.76
CA TYR A 210 14.72 -22.44 -22.02
C TYR A 210 15.01 -21.03 -22.57
N TYR A 211 15.58 -20.13 -21.77
CA TYR A 211 15.98 -18.81 -22.28
C TYR A 211 17.17 -18.93 -23.25
N PRO A 212 17.10 -18.35 -24.45
CA PRO A 212 18.23 -18.30 -25.34
C PRO A 212 19.39 -17.50 -24.71
N PRO A 213 20.65 -17.95 -24.87
CA PRO A 213 21.80 -17.24 -24.35
C PRO A 213 21.89 -15.81 -24.91
N ARG A 214 22.19 -14.84 -24.03
CA ARG A 214 22.39 -13.43 -24.40
C ARG A 214 23.49 -12.82 -23.53
N THR A 215 24.10 -11.75 -24.02
CA THR A 215 25.16 -11.01 -23.33
C THR A 215 24.79 -9.56 -23.02
N ASP A 216 23.56 -9.15 -23.31
CA ASP A 216 23.03 -7.79 -23.19
C ASP A 216 21.82 -7.70 -22.26
N CYS A 217 21.79 -8.56 -21.23
CA CYS A 217 20.68 -8.63 -20.26
C CYS A 217 21.10 -8.15 -18.86
N ASP A 218 22.19 -7.38 -18.76
CA ASP A 218 22.67 -6.88 -17.48
C ASP A 218 21.65 -5.98 -16.79
N THR A 219 21.59 -6.10 -15.48
CA THR A 219 20.77 -5.22 -14.64
C THR A 219 21.39 -3.83 -14.62
N GLU A 220 20.63 -2.81 -14.99
CA GLU A 220 21.05 -1.41 -14.99
C GLU A 220 20.74 -0.73 -13.66
N PHE A 221 21.70 -0.01 -13.13
CA PHE A 221 21.53 0.89 -11.98
C PHE A 221 21.74 2.34 -12.41
N HIS A 222 20.69 3.15 -12.33
CA HIS A 222 20.72 4.56 -12.72
C HIS A 222 20.66 5.48 -11.50
N LEU A 223 21.70 6.31 -11.31
CA LEU A 223 21.72 7.32 -10.27
C LEU A 223 21.35 8.69 -10.86
N ILE A 224 20.16 9.18 -10.54
CA ILE A 224 19.62 10.43 -11.06
C ILE A 224 19.88 11.57 -10.06
N SER A 225 20.65 12.59 -10.47
CA SER A 225 20.88 13.78 -9.66
C SER A 225 19.81 14.84 -9.99
N ALA A 226 18.92 15.11 -9.05
CA ALA A 226 17.91 16.18 -9.16
C ALA A 226 18.43 17.55 -8.73
N ARG A 227 19.73 17.73 -8.44
CA ARG A 227 20.35 19.01 -8.09
C ARG A 227 20.60 19.86 -9.32
N GLN A 228 19.59 20.54 -9.83
CA GLN A 228 19.82 21.74 -10.64
C GLN A 228 19.94 22.95 -9.71
N LYS A 229 21.03 23.72 -9.87
CA LYS A 229 21.24 25.00 -9.21
C LYS A 229 20.37 26.08 -9.86
N SER A 230 19.10 26.14 -9.54
CA SER A 230 18.29 27.32 -9.71
C SER A 230 17.67 27.65 -8.34
N ALA A 231 17.92 28.85 -7.86
CA ALA A 231 17.64 29.28 -6.49
C ALA A 231 16.13 29.42 -6.14
N GLU A 232 15.21 29.04 -7.03
CA GLU A 232 13.78 29.30 -6.82
C GLU A 232 12.88 28.04 -6.78
N GLU A 233 13.43 26.81 -6.87
CA GLU A 233 12.56 25.67 -7.16
C GLU A 233 12.92 24.37 -6.43
N ASP A 234 13.05 24.39 -5.11
CA ASP A 234 13.25 23.20 -4.28
C ASP A 234 11.89 22.57 -3.86
N ARG A 235 11.04 22.26 -4.84
CA ARG A 235 9.76 21.56 -4.59
C ARG A 235 9.91 20.04 -4.80
N PRO A 236 9.38 19.19 -3.89
CA PRO A 236 9.43 17.73 -4.00
C PRO A 236 8.87 17.18 -5.32
N VAL A 237 7.90 17.87 -5.91
CA VAL A 237 7.25 17.53 -7.20
C VAL A 237 8.24 17.49 -8.36
N LYS A 238 9.30 18.34 -8.35
CA LYS A 238 10.28 18.36 -9.43
C LYS A 238 11.21 17.15 -9.46
N LYS A 239 11.58 16.61 -8.30
CA LYS A 239 12.43 15.40 -8.24
C LYS A 239 11.72 14.21 -8.85
N LEU A 240 10.46 14.02 -8.50
CA LEU A 240 9.62 12.94 -9.06
C LEU A 240 9.44 13.07 -10.58
N LEU A 241 9.23 14.28 -11.08
CA LEU A 241 9.06 14.51 -12.51
C LEU A 241 10.36 14.22 -13.31
N VAL A 242 11.52 14.57 -12.73
CA VAL A 242 12.82 14.25 -13.36
C VAL A 242 13.01 12.73 -13.43
N GLU A 243 12.69 12.01 -12.35
CA GLU A 243 12.74 10.56 -12.31
C GLU A 243 11.77 9.94 -13.33
N ALA A 244 10.52 10.40 -13.38
CA ALA A 244 9.51 9.90 -14.30
C ALA A 244 9.90 10.13 -15.76
N ARG A 245 10.41 11.32 -16.11
CA ARG A 245 10.87 11.63 -17.47
C ARG A 245 12.12 10.84 -17.87
N PHE A 246 13.05 10.62 -16.95
CA PHE A 246 14.20 9.75 -17.20
C PHE A 246 13.74 8.32 -17.50
N THR A 247 12.84 7.77 -16.68
CA THR A 247 12.28 6.43 -16.85
C THR A 247 11.55 6.31 -18.19
N ALA A 248 10.71 7.28 -18.53
CA ALA A 248 10.01 7.31 -19.82
C ALA A 248 10.99 7.36 -21.00
N GLY A 249 12.04 8.19 -20.92
CA GLY A 249 13.09 8.25 -21.93
C GLY A 249 13.84 6.93 -22.09
N ARG A 250 14.15 6.23 -20.98
CA ARG A 250 14.81 4.92 -21.03
C ARG A 250 13.92 3.86 -21.66
N ILE A 251 12.64 3.82 -21.29
CA ILE A 251 11.66 2.91 -21.89
C ILE A 251 11.53 3.20 -23.41
N ARG A 252 11.46 4.47 -23.82
CA ARG A 252 11.40 4.85 -25.24
C ARG A 252 12.62 4.32 -26.00
N GLN A 253 13.82 4.44 -25.44
CA GLN A 253 15.05 3.90 -26.04
C GLN A 253 14.99 2.37 -26.21
N LEU A 254 14.48 1.64 -25.24
CA LEU A 254 14.32 0.18 -25.33
C LEU A 254 13.34 -0.20 -26.44
N LEU A 255 12.21 0.50 -26.53
CA LEU A 255 11.19 0.26 -27.55
C LEU A 255 11.69 0.60 -28.95
N ASP A 256 12.30 1.76 -29.15
CA ASP A 256 12.84 2.21 -30.45
C ASP A 256 14.03 1.37 -30.93
N GLY A 257 14.86 0.92 -29.96
CA GLY A 257 15.97 0.01 -30.24
C GLY A 257 15.55 -1.43 -30.51
N GLY A 258 14.25 -1.74 -30.37
CA GLY A 258 13.73 -3.10 -30.55
C GLY A 258 14.37 -4.09 -29.57
N TYR A 259 14.58 -3.68 -28.30
CA TYR A 259 15.22 -4.53 -27.28
C TYR A 259 14.57 -5.91 -27.28
N PRO A 260 15.33 -7.01 -27.48
CA PRO A 260 14.74 -8.31 -27.64
C PRO A 260 14.28 -8.92 -26.30
N VAL A 261 13.05 -9.40 -26.27
CA VAL A 261 12.46 -10.18 -25.17
C VAL A 261 12.08 -11.57 -25.65
N THR A 262 12.03 -12.54 -24.75
CA THR A 262 11.62 -13.91 -25.09
C THR A 262 10.09 -13.98 -25.05
N GLY A 263 9.49 -14.37 -26.17
CA GLY A 263 8.05 -14.63 -26.28
C GLY A 263 7.63 -15.94 -25.62
N GLU A 264 6.32 -16.19 -25.59
CA GLU A 264 5.74 -17.44 -25.04
C GLU A 264 6.19 -18.70 -25.80
N ASP A 265 6.49 -18.56 -27.06
CA ASP A 265 7.04 -19.60 -27.94
C ASP A 265 8.55 -19.86 -27.74
N GLY A 266 9.20 -19.13 -26.82
CA GLY A 266 10.63 -19.19 -26.58
C GLY A 266 11.48 -18.41 -27.61
N ALA A 267 10.89 -17.83 -28.65
CA ALA A 267 11.61 -17.03 -29.64
C ALA A 267 11.83 -15.59 -29.15
N LEU A 268 12.91 -14.97 -29.67
CA LEU A 268 13.16 -13.55 -29.40
C LEU A 268 12.30 -12.68 -30.31
N ARG A 269 11.66 -11.67 -29.72
CA ARG A 269 10.91 -10.63 -30.41
C ARG A 269 11.26 -9.24 -29.86
N PRO A 270 11.02 -8.15 -30.60
CA PRO A 270 11.15 -6.81 -30.07
C PRO A 270 10.25 -6.58 -28.85
N CYS A 271 10.75 -5.83 -27.88
CA CYS A 271 10.01 -5.42 -26.68
C CYS A 271 8.82 -4.54 -27.04
N ARG A 272 7.72 -4.71 -26.33
CA ARG A 272 6.49 -3.92 -26.44
C ARG A 272 6.19 -3.25 -25.09
N PRO A 273 5.36 -2.20 -25.05
CA PRO A 273 4.98 -1.56 -23.78
C PRO A 273 4.42 -2.54 -22.73
N GLU A 274 3.68 -3.55 -23.17
CA GLU A 274 3.09 -4.60 -22.30
C GLU A 274 4.11 -5.52 -21.61
N ASP A 275 5.36 -5.53 -22.10
CA ASP A 275 6.44 -6.31 -21.51
C ASP A 275 7.14 -5.56 -20.34
N ILE A 276 6.77 -4.31 -20.08
CA ILE A 276 7.47 -3.41 -19.17
C ILE A 276 6.57 -3.08 -17.98
N VAL A 277 7.09 -3.27 -16.77
CA VAL A 277 6.40 -2.92 -15.53
C VAL A 277 7.25 -1.95 -14.71
N ILE A 278 6.62 -0.89 -14.20
CA ILE A 278 7.23 0.04 -13.24
C ILE A 278 6.71 -0.30 -11.85
N LEU A 279 7.61 -0.75 -10.97
CA LEU A 279 7.28 -1.07 -9.59
C LEU A 279 7.67 0.08 -8.67
N MET A 280 6.75 0.50 -7.82
CA MET A 280 6.95 1.55 -6.82
C MET A 280 6.42 1.10 -5.46
N ARG A 281 7.12 1.48 -4.38
CA ARG A 281 6.69 1.17 -3.01
C ARG A 281 5.31 1.77 -2.66
N SER A 282 5.03 2.97 -3.17
CA SER A 282 3.77 3.69 -2.92
C SER A 282 3.38 4.42 -4.20
N PRO A 283 2.67 3.76 -5.12
CA PRO A 283 2.28 4.38 -6.39
C PRO A 283 1.39 5.62 -6.18
N GLY A 284 0.24 5.50 -5.53
CA GLY A 284 -0.64 6.63 -5.22
C GLY A 284 -0.62 7.76 -6.28
N SER A 285 -0.47 9.00 -5.84
CA SER A 285 -0.36 10.17 -6.72
C SER A 285 0.91 10.18 -7.60
N ARG A 286 1.92 9.34 -7.27
CA ARG A 286 3.15 9.25 -8.08
C ARG A 286 2.91 8.56 -9.41
N ALA A 287 2.00 7.58 -9.46
CA ALA A 287 1.66 6.85 -10.68
C ALA A 287 1.17 7.80 -11.77
N ALA A 288 0.34 8.78 -11.44
CA ALA A 288 -0.13 9.80 -12.39
C ALA A 288 1.02 10.61 -13.02
N THR A 289 2.06 10.96 -12.23
CA THR A 289 3.25 11.67 -12.75
C THR A 289 4.03 10.81 -13.75
N PHE A 290 4.16 9.50 -13.46
CA PHE A 290 4.80 8.57 -14.39
C PHE A 290 3.96 8.36 -15.66
N ALA A 291 2.65 8.17 -15.51
CA ALA A 291 1.74 8.06 -16.66
C ALA A 291 1.77 9.29 -17.56
N GLN A 292 1.81 10.50 -16.98
CA GLN A 292 2.00 11.75 -17.74
C GLN A 292 3.32 11.75 -18.51
N ALA A 293 4.43 11.38 -17.87
CA ALA A 293 5.75 11.31 -18.52
C ALA A 293 5.78 10.27 -19.63
N MET A 294 5.08 9.12 -19.48
CA MET A 294 4.91 8.12 -20.55
C MET A 294 4.09 8.70 -21.71
N ALA A 295 3.00 9.40 -21.43
CA ALA A 295 2.17 10.05 -22.45
C ALA A 295 2.95 11.12 -23.23
N GLU A 296 3.82 11.91 -22.56
CA GLU A 296 4.74 12.88 -23.21
C GLU A 296 5.66 12.19 -24.25
N GLN A 297 5.99 10.91 -24.05
CA GLN A 297 6.79 10.09 -24.96
C GLN A 297 5.95 9.21 -25.90
N GLY A 298 4.63 9.35 -25.91
CA GLY A 298 3.73 8.52 -26.71
C GLY A 298 3.75 7.03 -26.33
N ILE A 299 4.04 6.70 -25.07
CA ILE A 299 4.07 5.33 -24.56
C ILE A 299 2.74 5.06 -23.84
N PRO A 300 1.94 4.06 -24.26
CA PRO A 300 0.75 3.66 -23.53
C PRO A 300 1.12 3.13 -22.15
N CYS A 301 0.40 3.58 -21.13
CA CYS A 301 0.62 3.17 -19.74
C CYS A 301 -0.73 3.00 -19.04
N SER A 302 -0.86 1.94 -18.24
CA SER A 302 -2.00 1.73 -17.36
C SER A 302 -1.54 1.62 -15.91
N PHE A 303 -2.34 2.09 -14.98
CA PHE A 303 -2.11 1.95 -13.54
C PHE A 303 -3.46 1.95 -12.84
N GLU A 304 -3.50 1.30 -11.67
CA GLU A 304 -4.69 1.38 -10.81
C GLU A 304 -4.69 2.76 -10.13
N GLU A 305 -5.68 3.56 -10.46
CA GLU A 305 -5.94 4.80 -9.73
C GLU A 305 -6.40 4.46 -8.32
N SER A 306 -5.51 4.66 -7.36
CA SER A 306 -5.83 4.59 -5.93
C SER A 306 -6.49 5.88 -5.42
N GLY A 307 -6.84 6.80 -6.32
CA GLY A 307 -7.61 7.99 -6.01
C GLY A 307 -9.03 7.60 -5.60
N SER A 308 -9.53 8.19 -4.51
CA SER A 308 -10.94 8.04 -4.16
C SER A 308 -11.77 8.57 -5.34
N PHE A 309 -12.65 7.74 -5.88
CA PHE A 309 -13.64 8.16 -6.89
C PHE A 309 -14.34 9.45 -6.47
N PHE A 310 -14.60 9.59 -5.17
CA PHE A 310 -15.25 10.77 -4.58
C PHE A 310 -14.35 12.02 -4.49
N GLU A 311 -13.03 11.89 -4.69
CA GLU A 311 -12.08 13.02 -4.68
C GLU A 311 -11.86 13.61 -6.09
N SER A 312 -12.40 12.97 -7.13
CA SER A 312 -12.35 13.55 -8.47
C SER A 312 -13.18 14.83 -8.52
N MET A 313 -12.70 15.83 -9.28
CA MET A 313 -13.34 17.14 -9.36
C MET A 313 -14.80 17.01 -9.85
N GLU A 314 -15.04 16.14 -10.81
CA GLU A 314 -16.36 15.90 -11.41
C GLU A 314 -17.36 15.37 -10.37
N ILE A 315 -16.91 14.43 -9.54
CA ILE A 315 -17.73 13.83 -8.50
C ILE A 315 -17.92 14.83 -7.35
N ALA A 316 -16.87 15.54 -6.92
CA ALA A 316 -16.97 16.55 -5.88
C ALA A 316 -17.94 17.67 -6.26
N VAL A 317 -17.90 18.14 -7.52
CA VAL A 317 -18.86 19.13 -8.04
C VAL A 317 -20.29 18.54 -8.09
N THR A 318 -20.42 17.29 -8.51
CA THR A 318 -21.74 16.62 -8.55
C THR A 318 -22.34 16.46 -7.16
N LEU A 319 -21.54 16.05 -6.17
CA LEU A 319 -21.97 15.96 -4.78
C LEU A 319 -22.37 17.35 -4.24
N SER A 320 -21.56 18.38 -4.49
CA SER A 320 -21.89 19.75 -4.12
C SER A 320 -23.18 20.23 -4.80
N LEU A 321 -23.45 19.83 -6.04
CA LEU A 321 -24.72 20.12 -6.71
C LEU A 321 -25.91 19.46 -6.01
N LEU A 322 -25.78 18.19 -5.62
CA LEU A 322 -26.81 17.49 -4.85
C LEU A 322 -27.06 18.16 -3.48
N GLU A 323 -26.00 18.58 -2.81
CA GLU A 323 -26.08 19.29 -1.53
C GLU A 323 -26.86 20.61 -1.65
N ILE A 324 -26.65 21.41 -2.71
CA ILE A 324 -27.39 22.66 -2.92
C ILE A 324 -28.80 22.47 -3.47
N ILE A 325 -29.07 21.33 -4.11
CA ILE A 325 -30.47 20.95 -4.45
C ILE A 325 -31.23 20.72 -3.17
N ASP A 326 -30.69 20.01 -2.20
CA ASP A 326 -31.29 19.81 -0.89
C ASP A 326 -31.36 21.12 -0.10
N ASN A 327 -30.21 21.77 0.11
CA ASN A 327 -30.13 23.04 0.84
C ASN A 327 -29.17 24.05 0.16
N PRO A 328 -29.71 25.07 -0.57
CA PRO A 328 -28.89 26.04 -1.29
C PRO A 328 -28.16 27.04 -0.39
N ARG A 329 -28.44 27.06 0.93
CA ARG A 329 -27.80 27.96 1.90
C ARG A 329 -26.45 27.48 2.42
N GLN A 330 -25.85 26.49 1.78
CA GLN A 330 -24.52 26.00 2.09
C GLN A 330 -23.50 26.70 1.18
N ASP A 331 -22.80 27.71 1.71
CA ASP A 331 -21.90 28.58 0.94
C ASP A 331 -20.79 27.80 0.20
N VAL A 332 -20.12 26.83 0.85
CA VAL A 332 -19.00 26.10 0.25
C VAL A 332 -19.43 25.24 -0.94
N PRO A 333 -20.46 24.37 -0.84
CA PRO A 333 -21.00 23.66 -1.99
C PRO A 333 -21.51 24.60 -3.10
N LEU A 334 -22.22 25.68 -2.73
CA LEU A 334 -22.78 26.63 -3.69
C LEU A 334 -21.67 27.31 -4.51
N ILE A 335 -20.63 27.82 -3.85
CA ILE A 335 -19.49 28.44 -4.53
C ILE A 335 -18.72 27.42 -5.38
N SER A 336 -18.59 26.17 -4.91
CA SER A 336 -17.97 25.09 -5.68
C SER A 336 -18.71 24.84 -7.00
N VAL A 337 -20.02 24.77 -6.96
CA VAL A 337 -20.87 24.56 -8.15
C VAL A 337 -20.79 25.74 -9.10
N LEU A 338 -20.92 26.96 -8.59
CA LEU A 338 -20.83 28.18 -9.41
C LEU A 338 -19.47 28.29 -10.13
N ARG A 339 -18.36 27.94 -9.45
CA ARG A 339 -17.04 27.95 -10.04
C ARG A 339 -16.75 26.78 -11.00
N SER A 340 -17.57 25.77 -10.97
CA SER A 340 -17.36 24.58 -11.81
C SER A 340 -17.39 24.93 -13.30
N PRO A 341 -16.80 24.10 -14.17
CA PRO A 341 -16.91 24.25 -15.62
C PRO A 341 -18.34 24.27 -16.14
N VAL A 342 -19.32 23.79 -15.37
CA VAL A 342 -20.73 23.75 -15.74
C VAL A 342 -21.35 25.14 -15.76
N PHE A 343 -21.03 25.98 -14.75
CA PHE A 343 -21.57 27.32 -14.63
C PHE A 343 -20.55 28.43 -14.89
N GLY A 344 -19.26 28.19 -14.66
CA GLY A 344 -18.15 29.01 -15.13
C GLY A 344 -17.99 30.38 -14.50
N PHE A 345 -18.53 30.62 -13.28
CA PHE A 345 -18.38 31.89 -12.58
C PHE A 345 -16.91 32.14 -12.20
N VAL A 346 -16.38 33.30 -12.58
CA VAL A 346 -15.02 33.69 -12.21
C VAL A 346 -14.98 34.29 -10.81
N PRO A 347 -13.82 34.27 -10.12
CA PRO A 347 -13.69 34.79 -8.76
C PRO A 347 -14.16 36.24 -8.58
N ASP A 348 -13.87 37.11 -9.55
CA ASP A 348 -14.27 38.52 -9.51
C ASP A 348 -15.80 38.69 -9.52
N ARG A 349 -16.48 37.87 -10.34
CA ARG A 349 -17.95 37.84 -10.40
C ARG A 349 -18.58 37.36 -9.08
N LEU A 350 -18.00 36.35 -8.43
CA LEU A 350 -18.43 35.88 -7.12
C LEU A 350 -18.21 36.96 -6.03
N ALA A 351 -17.13 37.70 -6.11
CA ALA A 351 -16.87 38.82 -5.19
C ALA A 351 -17.87 39.98 -5.39
N GLU A 352 -18.26 40.27 -6.63
CA GLU A 352 -19.30 41.22 -6.97
C GLU A 352 -20.64 40.81 -6.38
N ILE A 353 -21.09 39.58 -6.61
CA ILE A 353 -22.31 39.01 -6.04
C ILE A 353 -22.29 39.15 -4.51
N ARG A 354 -21.20 38.74 -3.85
CA ARG A 354 -21.06 38.87 -2.38
C ARG A 354 -21.19 40.30 -1.86
N SER A 355 -20.88 41.29 -2.70
CA SER A 355 -20.99 42.68 -2.32
C SER A 355 -22.43 43.18 -2.11
N HIS A 356 -23.43 42.50 -2.68
CA HIS A 356 -24.84 42.80 -2.54
C HIS A 356 -25.41 42.46 -1.15
N ASP A 357 -24.88 41.37 -0.56
CA ASP A 357 -25.14 41.00 0.83
C ASP A 357 -23.87 40.46 1.45
N ARG A 358 -23.32 41.16 2.45
CA ARG A 358 -22.06 40.81 3.10
C ARG A 358 -22.22 39.93 4.33
N ASP A 359 -23.37 39.97 4.96
CA ASP A 359 -23.60 39.39 6.28
C ASP A 359 -24.48 38.09 6.22
N GLY A 360 -25.30 37.93 5.17
CA GLY A 360 -26.14 36.76 4.93
C GLY A 360 -25.43 35.58 4.28
N ASP A 361 -26.16 34.51 4.01
CA ASP A 361 -25.69 33.40 3.22
C ASP A 361 -25.35 33.83 1.78
N PHE A 362 -24.43 33.17 1.10
CA PHE A 362 -24.12 33.48 -0.30
C PHE A 362 -25.33 33.36 -1.22
N TYR A 363 -26.27 32.52 -0.87
CA TYR A 363 -27.55 32.36 -1.58
C TYR A 363 -28.41 33.63 -1.53
N ASP A 364 -28.43 34.34 -0.40
CA ASP A 364 -29.17 35.60 -0.29
C ASP A 364 -28.51 36.69 -1.16
N ALA A 365 -27.17 36.71 -1.24
CA ALA A 365 -26.46 37.60 -2.16
C ALA A 365 -26.76 37.28 -3.64
N LEU A 366 -26.92 36.01 -4.02
CA LEU A 366 -27.37 35.62 -5.36
C LEU A 366 -28.77 36.08 -5.66
N LEU A 367 -29.70 35.97 -4.71
CA LEU A 367 -31.11 36.44 -4.88
C LEU A 367 -31.18 37.96 -5.05
N ALA A 368 -30.24 38.69 -4.48
CA ALA A 368 -30.18 40.16 -4.61
C ALA A 368 -29.49 40.64 -5.91
N ASP A 369 -28.77 39.72 -6.62
CA ASP A 369 -28.12 40.03 -7.88
C ASP A 369 -29.07 39.89 -9.08
N GLY A 370 -29.13 40.92 -9.93
CA GLY A 370 -30.01 40.96 -11.11
C GLY A 370 -29.37 40.49 -12.39
N GLY A 371 -28.13 39.92 -12.37
CA GLY A 371 -27.40 39.53 -13.57
C GLY A 371 -28.04 38.34 -14.29
N GLU A 372 -27.96 38.32 -15.62
CA GLU A 372 -28.53 37.24 -16.45
C GLU A 372 -27.92 35.88 -16.13
N ASP A 373 -26.64 35.84 -15.83
CA ASP A 373 -25.87 34.64 -15.43
C ASP A 373 -26.42 34.04 -14.13
N VAL A 374 -26.68 34.89 -13.13
CA VAL A 374 -27.25 34.48 -11.85
C VAL A 374 -28.72 34.03 -12.02
N GLN A 375 -29.53 34.74 -12.81
CA GLN A 375 -30.93 34.37 -13.08
C GLN A 375 -30.99 33.01 -13.80
N SER A 376 -30.09 32.75 -14.74
CA SER A 376 -29.99 31.43 -15.44
C SER A 376 -29.67 30.32 -14.46
N PHE A 377 -28.67 30.54 -13.56
CA PHE A 377 -28.32 29.58 -12.52
C PHE A 377 -29.50 29.30 -11.58
N LEU A 378 -30.12 30.33 -11.04
CA LEU A 378 -31.26 30.19 -10.12
C LEU A 378 -32.45 29.46 -10.76
N SER A 379 -32.74 29.74 -12.03
CA SER A 379 -33.77 29.02 -12.79
C SER A 379 -33.44 27.52 -12.93
N THR A 380 -32.18 27.22 -13.25
CA THR A 380 -31.72 25.81 -13.36
C THR A 380 -31.81 25.11 -12.00
N LEU A 381 -31.34 25.76 -10.93
CA LEU A 381 -31.41 25.21 -9.57
C LEU A 381 -32.86 24.96 -9.12
N SER A 382 -33.80 25.92 -9.41
CA SER A 382 -35.23 25.74 -9.11
C SER A 382 -35.81 24.52 -9.82
N THR A 383 -35.51 24.36 -11.11
CA THR A 383 -35.99 23.20 -11.88
C THR A 383 -35.44 21.87 -11.31
N LEU A 384 -34.15 21.84 -10.90
CA LEU A 384 -33.59 20.63 -10.30
C LEU A 384 -34.18 20.33 -8.92
N ARG A 385 -34.50 21.35 -8.14
CA ARG A 385 -35.15 21.20 -6.82
C ARG A 385 -36.60 20.73 -6.96
N GLU A 386 -37.35 21.23 -7.94
CA GLU A 386 -38.72 20.78 -8.25
C GLU A 386 -38.71 19.30 -8.67
N ALA A 387 -37.75 18.91 -9.53
CA ALA A 387 -37.60 17.51 -9.96
C ALA A 387 -37.16 16.55 -8.84
N ALA A 388 -36.47 17.05 -7.82
CA ALA A 388 -36.02 16.25 -6.67
C ALA A 388 -37.12 16.16 -5.56
N GLY A 389 -38.14 17.01 -5.60
CA GLY A 389 -39.28 17.02 -4.66
C GLY A 389 -40.47 16.15 -5.08
N ASP A 390 -40.49 15.67 -6.33
CA ASP A 390 -41.44 14.71 -6.87
C ASP A 390 -40.94 13.25 -6.67
#